data_dcda0c96645738a17f1ba4a1dcb039da
#
_entry.id   dcda0c96645738a17f1ba4a1dcb039da
#
_cell.length_a   1.000
_cell.length_b   1.000
_cell.length_c   1.000
_cell.angle_alpha   90.00
_cell.angle_beta   90.00
_cell.angle_gamma   90.00
#
_symmetry.space_group_name_H-M   'P 1'
#
loop_
_entity.id
_entity.type
_entity.pdbx_description
1 polymer ?
#
loop_
_entity_poly.entity_id
_entity_poly.type
_entity_poly.pdbx_seq_one_letter_code
_entity_poly.pdbx_strand_id
1 'polypeptide(L)'
;MKSVEKGINKYKKGKIIMNVEELLEEAWKAVQDEKIKDAVIYLETILEIDRYNLEAFLMLIRIYLRMENYELAMEYCEEAYEKFDKNLDVIFSMGLLYQSIGKNKKASFYYKEFLEIEKNYHVLLNLGICYTELNFWKKALETIDEAIKLEPEKSEGYMAKAEYLAEMGDYKGALEIYEDRVKAEGNNVEEYYLYMRMGDVMTRAGKIDEAIHYYNISINYEDTPDYIFENFYSLLISEKRYDEIELLIVNYKNSSDGRKKYLDIEGRFSLEIKDFKRAERVCEKLIMLSPENPRGYFNYAYVMELQHKYDEALDYIYKASNYTDDVEKIKAARNRIMSLKRRYGRLKKAEEKRKKEAMEKEKENNLQLEQDEETSIADVLFEGKRRS
;
A
#
# COMPACT_ATOMS: atom_id res chain seq x y z
N MET A 1 27.19 -13.81 6.67
CA MET A 1 28.57 -14.27 6.97
C MET A 1 29.33 -14.74 5.73
N LYS A 2 28.97 -15.78 4.98
CA LYS A 2 29.79 -16.25 3.82
C LYS A 2 29.94 -15.27 2.63
N SER A 3 29.05 -14.31 2.43
CA SER A 3 29.17 -13.29 1.38
C SER A 3 30.07 -12.12 1.80
N VAL A 4 30.08 -11.77 3.07
CA VAL A 4 30.91 -10.73 3.68
C VAL A 4 32.37 -11.19 3.68
N GLU A 5 32.68 -12.45 4.09
CA GLU A 5 34.02 -13.01 4.00
C GLU A 5 34.63 -13.01 2.58
N LYS A 6 33.76 -13.16 1.53
CA LYS A 6 34.21 -13.04 0.14
C LYS A 6 34.51 -11.60 -0.28
N GLY A 7 33.80 -10.62 0.25
CA GLY A 7 34.04 -9.18 0.01
C GLY A 7 35.33 -8.74 0.65
N ILE A 8 35.50 -9.01 1.94
CA ILE A 8 36.73 -8.70 2.72
C ILE A 8 37.99 -9.30 2.08
N ASN A 9 37.90 -10.53 1.56
CA ASN A 9 38.99 -11.17 0.84
C ASN A 9 39.33 -10.50 -0.52
N LYS A 10 38.40 -9.85 -1.15
CA LYS A 10 38.60 -9.12 -2.43
C LYS A 10 39.40 -7.84 -2.21
N TYR A 11 39.19 -7.15 -1.09
CA TYR A 11 39.93 -5.93 -0.73
C TYR A 11 41.29 -6.23 -0.10
N LYS A 12 41.44 -7.36 0.62
CA LYS A 12 42.73 -7.82 1.14
C LYS A 12 43.68 -8.36 0.05
N LYS A 13 43.18 -8.79 -1.12
CA LYS A 13 44.00 -9.34 -2.22
C LYS A 13 44.45 -8.34 -3.28
N GLY A 14 43.90 -7.15 -3.33
CA GLY A 14 44.26 -6.12 -4.30
C GLY A 14 44.71 -4.86 -3.58
N LYS A 15 45.99 -4.68 -3.33
CA LYS A 15 46.77 -3.51 -2.88
C LYS A 15 46.10 -2.11 -3.15
N ILE A 16 44.97 -1.81 -2.56
CA ILE A 16 44.52 -0.46 -2.32
C ILE A 16 44.33 -0.41 -0.80
N ILE A 17 45.29 0.17 -0.11
CA ILE A 17 45.21 0.46 1.33
C ILE A 17 44.41 1.77 1.39
N MET A 18 43.09 1.66 1.41
CA MET A 18 42.21 2.80 1.71
C MET A 18 42.30 3.06 3.22
N ASN A 19 42.44 4.31 3.59
CA ASN A 19 42.35 4.73 4.99
C ASN A 19 40.86 4.83 5.40
N VAL A 20 40.58 5.07 6.70
CA VAL A 20 39.20 5.13 7.21
C VAL A 20 38.40 6.25 6.56
N GLU A 21 39.01 7.40 6.28
CA GLU A 21 38.36 8.54 5.64
C GLU A 21 37.92 8.22 4.19
N GLU A 22 38.81 7.60 3.42
CA GLU A 22 38.47 7.16 2.05
C GLU A 22 37.39 6.08 2.04
N LEU A 23 37.37 5.18 3.00
CA LEU A 23 36.31 4.17 3.15
C LEU A 23 34.97 4.81 3.53
N LEU A 24 34.95 5.84 4.36
CA LEU A 24 33.74 6.60 4.68
C LEU A 24 33.19 7.33 3.45
N GLU A 25 34.05 7.98 2.66
CA GLU A 25 33.65 8.63 1.41
C GLU A 25 33.01 7.64 0.42
N GLU A 26 33.64 6.47 0.22
CA GLU A 26 33.08 5.43 -0.65
C GLU A 26 31.78 4.83 -0.11
N ALA A 27 31.65 4.69 1.22
CA ALA A 27 30.41 4.26 1.85
C ALA A 27 29.27 5.29 1.61
N TRP A 28 29.53 6.58 1.80
CA TRP A 28 28.58 7.65 1.48
C TRP A 28 28.16 7.66 0.03
N LYS A 29 29.10 7.55 -0.89
CA LYS A 29 28.87 7.46 -2.32
C LYS A 29 28.03 6.22 -2.68
N ALA A 30 28.35 5.08 -2.10
CA ALA A 30 27.59 3.85 -2.31
C ALA A 30 26.14 3.97 -1.81
N VAL A 31 25.90 4.68 -0.70
CA VAL A 31 24.53 4.99 -0.23
C VAL A 31 23.80 5.88 -1.22
N GLN A 32 24.45 6.92 -1.76
CA GLN A 32 23.85 7.81 -2.77
C GLN A 32 23.53 7.08 -4.09
N ASP A 33 24.40 6.16 -4.51
CA ASP A 33 24.25 5.32 -5.69
C ASP A 33 23.26 4.14 -5.49
N GLU A 34 22.62 4.04 -4.33
CA GLU A 34 21.74 2.93 -3.93
C GLU A 34 22.43 1.54 -3.89
N LYS A 35 23.75 1.51 -3.86
CA LYS A 35 24.56 0.30 -3.73
C LYS A 35 24.73 -0.11 -2.27
N ILE A 36 23.62 -0.38 -1.60
CA ILE A 36 23.57 -0.59 -0.14
C ILE A 36 24.50 -1.71 0.34
N LYS A 37 24.66 -2.79 -0.44
CA LYS A 37 25.56 -3.90 -0.08
C LYS A 37 27.04 -3.48 -0.02
N ASP A 38 27.45 -2.62 -0.95
CA ASP A 38 28.81 -2.11 -1.00
C ASP A 38 29.05 -1.14 0.17
N ALA A 39 28.07 -0.27 0.47
CA ALA A 39 28.12 0.63 1.63
C ALA A 39 28.32 -0.16 2.94
N VAL A 40 27.55 -1.22 3.17
CA VAL A 40 27.69 -2.07 4.37
C VAL A 40 29.09 -2.68 4.45
N ILE A 41 29.64 -3.19 3.33
CA ILE A 41 30.99 -3.78 3.32
C ILE A 41 32.05 -2.74 3.71
N TYR A 42 31.96 -1.51 3.19
CA TYR A 42 32.90 -0.45 3.57
C TYR A 42 32.80 -0.11 5.05
N LEU A 43 31.58 0.05 5.58
CA LEU A 43 31.34 0.41 6.97
C LEU A 43 31.79 -0.70 7.95
N GLU A 44 31.52 -1.97 7.64
CA GLU A 44 32.00 -3.09 8.44
C GLU A 44 33.55 -3.19 8.40
N THR A 45 34.18 -2.90 7.24
CA THR A 45 35.63 -2.82 7.13
C THR A 45 36.19 -1.70 8.01
N ILE A 46 35.53 -0.54 8.09
CA ILE A 46 35.90 0.54 8.99
C ILE A 46 35.88 0.05 10.44
N LEU A 47 34.85 -0.63 10.88
CA LEU A 47 34.73 -1.14 12.25
C LEU A 47 35.73 -2.27 12.57
N GLU A 48 36.24 -3.00 11.56
CA GLU A 48 37.38 -3.91 11.74
C GLU A 48 38.68 -3.15 12.01
N ILE A 49 38.90 -1.96 11.40
CA ILE A 49 40.08 -1.12 11.54
C ILE A 49 40.00 -0.28 12.81
N ASP A 50 38.87 0.40 12.98
CA ASP A 50 38.54 1.30 14.10
C ASP A 50 37.23 0.91 14.74
N ARG A 51 37.28 0.14 15.82
CA ARG A 51 36.11 -0.36 16.58
C ARG A 51 35.35 0.72 17.34
N TYR A 52 35.86 1.95 17.36
CA TYR A 52 35.21 3.11 17.99
C TYR A 52 34.82 4.17 16.97
N ASN A 53 34.63 3.81 15.71
CA ASN A 53 34.20 4.74 14.69
C ASN A 53 32.68 4.96 14.80
N LEU A 54 32.30 6.06 15.46
CA LEU A 54 30.91 6.42 15.70
C LEU A 54 30.13 6.58 14.40
N GLU A 55 30.73 7.22 13.38
CA GLU A 55 30.06 7.51 12.10
C GLU A 55 29.68 6.22 11.36
N ALA A 56 30.58 5.22 11.37
CA ALA A 56 30.30 3.92 10.78
C ALA A 56 29.15 3.21 11.50
N PHE A 57 29.09 3.25 12.84
CA PHE A 57 27.94 2.72 13.59
C PHE A 57 26.64 3.41 13.21
N LEU A 58 26.60 4.73 13.22
CA LEU A 58 25.39 5.50 12.93
C LEU A 58 24.90 5.27 11.49
N MET A 59 25.83 5.16 10.52
CA MET A 59 25.48 4.84 9.14
C MET A 59 24.92 3.43 9.01
N LEU A 60 25.51 2.41 9.62
CA LEU A 60 24.99 1.04 9.61
C LEU A 60 23.60 0.95 10.24
N ILE A 61 23.42 1.58 11.41
CA ILE A 61 22.11 1.64 12.08
C ILE A 61 21.06 2.26 11.15
N ARG A 62 21.38 3.40 10.52
CA ARG A 62 20.46 4.09 9.59
C ARG A 62 20.13 3.24 8.37
N ILE A 63 21.12 2.55 7.79
CA ILE A 63 20.94 1.63 6.67
C ILE A 63 19.99 0.49 7.07
N TYR A 64 20.25 -0.18 8.18
CA TYR A 64 19.44 -1.33 8.60
C TYR A 64 18.04 -0.94 9.05
N LEU A 65 17.85 0.24 9.66
CA LEU A 65 16.51 0.80 9.92
C LEU A 65 15.74 1.04 8.62
N ARG A 66 16.38 1.64 7.62
CA ARG A 66 15.76 1.88 6.30
C ARG A 66 15.42 0.59 5.55
N MET A 67 16.20 -0.47 5.75
CA MET A 67 15.95 -1.80 5.20
C MET A 67 14.94 -2.62 6.01
N GLU A 68 14.41 -2.08 7.10
CA GLU A 68 13.54 -2.78 8.06
C GLU A 68 14.20 -4.04 8.66
N ASN A 69 15.53 -4.13 8.60
CA ASN A 69 16.28 -5.19 9.25
C ASN A 69 16.57 -4.81 10.71
N TYR A 70 15.54 -4.92 11.52
CA TYR A 70 15.57 -4.48 12.91
C TYR A 70 16.48 -5.33 13.81
N GLU A 71 16.78 -6.57 13.42
CA GLU A 71 17.71 -7.43 14.17
C GLU A 71 19.13 -6.88 14.09
N LEU A 72 19.64 -6.61 12.90
CA LEU A 72 20.99 -6.03 12.73
C LEU A 72 21.03 -4.57 13.24
N ALA A 73 19.96 -3.79 13.02
CA ALA A 73 19.89 -2.45 13.61
C ALA A 73 20.02 -2.50 15.15
N MET A 74 19.41 -3.49 15.82
CA MET A 74 19.50 -3.67 17.26
C MET A 74 20.92 -4.01 17.70
N GLU A 75 21.59 -4.96 17.03
CA GLU A 75 22.98 -5.33 17.36
C GLU A 75 23.91 -4.11 17.32
N TYR A 76 23.87 -3.32 16.22
CA TYR A 76 24.70 -2.12 16.11
C TYR A 76 24.30 -1.01 17.07
N CYS A 77 23.01 -0.84 17.36
CA CYS A 77 22.53 0.14 18.34
C CYS A 77 23.00 -0.19 19.76
N GLU A 78 22.85 -1.45 20.19
CA GLU A 78 23.26 -1.89 21.51
C GLU A 78 24.78 -1.79 21.69
N GLU A 79 25.56 -2.22 20.69
CA GLU A 79 27.01 -2.09 20.71
C GLU A 79 27.46 -0.62 20.75
N ALA A 80 26.82 0.25 19.95
CA ALA A 80 27.12 1.68 19.97
C ALA A 80 26.75 2.31 21.33
N TYR A 81 25.60 1.94 21.89
CA TYR A 81 25.15 2.48 23.19
C TYR A 81 26.09 2.10 24.34
N GLU A 82 26.68 0.89 24.31
CA GLU A 82 27.68 0.47 25.27
C GLU A 82 29.03 1.20 25.10
N LYS A 83 29.40 1.49 23.85
CA LYS A 83 30.72 2.11 23.52
C LYS A 83 30.75 3.62 23.67
N PHE A 84 29.64 4.28 23.37
CA PHE A 84 29.56 5.75 23.31
C PHE A 84 28.61 6.29 24.38
N ASP A 85 29.04 6.25 25.61
CA ASP A 85 28.26 6.70 26.77
C ASP A 85 27.65 8.10 26.55
N LYS A 86 26.34 8.21 26.71
CA LYS A 86 25.55 9.44 26.55
C LYS A 86 25.72 10.18 25.23
N ASN A 87 26.13 9.48 24.17
CA ASN A 87 26.14 10.10 22.85
C ASN A 87 24.70 10.30 22.34
N LEU A 88 24.37 11.55 22.03
CA LEU A 88 22.99 11.93 21.64
C LEU A 88 22.48 11.23 20.37
N ASP A 89 23.34 11.08 19.35
CA ASP A 89 22.95 10.42 18.10
C ASP A 89 22.68 8.92 18.32
N VAL A 90 23.43 8.29 19.22
CA VAL A 90 23.21 6.88 19.59
C VAL A 90 21.92 6.73 20.40
N ILE A 91 21.69 7.58 21.41
CA ILE A 91 20.46 7.60 22.21
C ILE A 91 19.25 7.83 21.32
N PHE A 92 19.33 8.77 20.38
CA PHE A 92 18.30 9.03 19.40
C PHE A 92 18.01 7.81 18.50
N SER A 93 19.07 7.17 18.02
CA SER A 93 18.98 5.95 17.19
C SER A 93 18.30 4.80 17.93
N MET A 94 18.59 4.63 19.24
CA MET A 94 17.88 3.66 20.10
C MET A 94 16.38 4.01 20.21
N GLY A 95 16.05 5.27 20.37
CA GLY A 95 14.67 5.76 20.37
C GLY A 95 13.95 5.43 19.07
N LEU A 96 14.53 5.76 17.92
CA LEU A 96 13.99 5.48 16.58
C LEU A 96 13.79 3.98 16.36
N LEU A 97 14.79 3.16 16.70
CA LEU A 97 14.70 1.71 16.55
C LEU A 97 13.52 1.13 17.35
N TYR A 98 13.41 1.48 18.63
CA TYR A 98 12.31 0.99 19.46
C TYR A 98 10.95 1.50 18.99
N GLN A 99 10.88 2.71 18.45
CA GLN A 99 9.66 3.24 17.84
C GLN A 99 9.28 2.46 16.57
N SER A 100 10.25 2.19 15.69
CA SER A 100 10.03 1.44 14.43
C SER A 100 9.51 0.01 14.67
N ILE A 101 9.91 -0.63 15.77
CA ILE A 101 9.40 -1.95 16.15
C ILE A 101 8.17 -1.90 17.06
N GLY A 102 7.52 -0.74 17.22
CA GLY A 102 6.31 -0.55 18.01
C GLY A 102 6.50 -0.62 19.53
N LYS A 103 7.74 -0.65 20.04
CA LYS A 103 8.03 -0.68 21.48
C LYS A 103 8.07 0.73 22.07
N ASN A 104 6.97 1.47 21.95
CA ASN A 104 6.87 2.89 22.28
C ASN A 104 7.24 3.25 23.74
N LYS A 105 7.06 2.33 24.69
CA LYS A 105 7.55 2.54 26.10
C LYS A 105 9.06 2.66 26.15
N LYS A 106 9.80 1.79 25.43
CA LYS A 106 11.26 1.83 25.38
C LYS A 106 11.72 3.04 24.57
N ALA A 107 11.09 3.33 23.43
CA ALA A 107 11.37 4.53 22.65
C ALA A 107 11.25 5.79 23.50
N SER A 108 10.14 5.95 24.25
CA SER A 108 9.94 7.10 25.13
C SER A 108 10.95 7.20 26.28
N PHE A 109 11.57 6.08 26.69
CA PHE A 109 12.65 6.11 27.67
C PHE A 109 13.90 6.77 27.06
N TYR A 110 14.34 6.35 25.88
CA TYR A 110 15.54 6.89 25.23
C TYR A 110 15.32 8.35 24.79
N TYR A 111 14.15 8.71 24.28
CA TYR A 111 13.87 10.11 23.95
C TYR A 111 13.88 11.02 25.18
N LYS A 112 13.44 10.56 26.35
CA LYS A 112 13.57 11.32 27.60
C LYS A 112 15.01 11.41 28.06
N GLU A 113 15.78 10.35 27.97
CA GLU A 113 17.22 10.35 28.26
C GLU A 113 17.96 11.40 27.41
N PHE A 114 17.63 11.47 26.11
CA PHE A 114 18.14 12.52 25.22
C PHE A 114 17.78 13.93 25.74
N LEU A 115 16.48 14.14 26.06
CA LEU A 115 15.96 15.43 26.47
C LEU A 115 16.43 15.90 27.87
N GLU A 116 16.95 15.00 28.69
CA GLU A 116 17.66 15.35 29.93
C GLU A 116 19.00 16.04 29.67
N ILE A 117 19.60 15.79 28.49
CA ILE A 117 20.90 16.36 28.09
C ILE A 117 20.68 17.60 27.21
N GLU A 118 19.82 17.53 26.21
CA GLU A 118 19.59 18.59 25.24
C GLU A 118 18.12 18.64 24.80
N LYS A 119 17.55 19.87 24.74
CA LYS A 119 16.23 20.07 24.14
C LYS A 119 16.34 20.05 22.62
N ASN A 120 15.56 19.20 21.99
CA ASN A 120 15.56 19.02 20.55
C ASN A 120 14.12 18.87 20.03
N TYR A 121 13.81 19.63 19.00
CA TYR A 121 12.50 19.65 18.35
C TYR A 121 12.05 18.27 17.86
N HIS A 122 12.91 17.57 17.10
CA HIS A 122 12.56 16.28 16.53
C HIS A 122 12.39 15.20 17.59
N VAL A 123 13.19 15.24 18.65
CA VAL A 123 13.06 14.31 19.78
C VAL A 123 11.76 14.54 20.54
N LEU A 124 11.37 15.80 20.73
CA LEU A 124 10.08 16.14 21.36
C LEU A 124 8.92 15.63 20.49
N LEU A 125 8.95 15.82 19.17
CA LEU A 125 7.90 15.29 18.29
C LEU A 125 7.79 13.77 18.37
N ASN A 126 8.93 13.06 18.27
CA ASN A 126 8.94 11.61 18.35
C ASN A 126 8.44 11.09 19.72
N LEU A 127 8.79 11.79 20.80
CA LEU A 127 8.28 11.50 22.14
C LEU A 127 6.76 11.72 22.22
N GLY A 128 6.27 12.81 21.62
CA GLY A 128 4.84 13.09 21.50
C GLY A 128 4.08 11.98 20.78
N ILE A 129 4.60 11.52 19.64
CA ILE A 129 4.05 10.38 18.88
C ILE A 129 4.05 9.11 19.75
N CYS A 130 5.14 8.80 20.45
CA CYS A 130 5.20 7.66 21.34
C CYS A 130 4.14 7.75 22.45
N TYR A 131 3.88 8.93 23.00
CA TYR A 131 2.84 9.11 24.00
C TYR A 131 1.43 8.96 23.43
N THR A 132 1.19 9.39 22.19
CA THR A 132 -0.08 9.16 21.48
C THR A 132 -0.35 7.67 21.34
N GLU A 133 0.61 6.91 20.83
CA GLU A 133 0.53 5.45 20.68
C GLU A 133 0.35 4.69 22.02
N LEU A 134 0.82 5.28 23.12
CA LEU A 134 0.66 4.74 24.47
C LEU A 134 -0.65 5.21 25.14
N ASN A 135 -1.48 5.99 24.47
CA ASN A 135 -2.69 6.61 24.99
C ASN A 135 -2.42 7.56 26.18
N PHE A 136 -1.22 8.15 26.28
CA PHE A 136 -0.88 9.16 27.27
C PHE A 136 -1.20 10.56 26.77
N TRP A 137 -2.47 10.77 26.46
CA TRP A 137 -3.01 11.91 25.70
C TRP A 137 -2.53 13.28 26.21
N LYS A 138 -2.58 13.52 27.51
CA LYS A 138 -2.14 14.78 28.11
C LYS A 138 -0.65 15.04 27.89
N LYS A 139 0.18 13.98 28.08
CA LYS A 139 1.63 14.10 27.88
C LYS A 139 1.98 14.31 26.41
N ALA A 140 1.26 13.64 25.51
CA ALA A 140 1.44 13.82 24.08
C ALA A 140 1.25 15.27 23.67
N LEU A 141 0.11 15.88 24.06
CA LEU A 141 -0.19 17.26 23.75
C LEU A 141 0.84 18.24 24.36
N GLU A 142 1.16 18.08 25.65
CA GLU A 142 2.17 18.92 26.33
C GLU A 142 3.52 18.85 25.62
N THR A 143 3.94 17.65 25.18
CA THR A 143 5.23 17.45 24.52
C THR A 143 5.24 18.03 23.09
N ILE A 144 4.15 17.86 22.33
CA ILE A 144 4.00 18.46 21.00
C ILE A 144 3.97 19.99 21.09
N ASP A 145 3.23 20.53 22.07
CA ASP A 145 3.20 21.99 22.31
C ASP A 145 4.59 22.53 22.72
N GLU A 146 5.40 21.76 23.43
CA GLU A 146 6.79 22.13 23.73
C GLU A 146 7.65 22.15 22.46
N ALA A 147 7.49 21.20 21.56
CA ALA A 147 8.15 21.21 20.26
C ALA A 147 7.77 22.45 19.43
N ILE A 148 6.48 22.76 19.33
CA ILE A 148 5.99 23.94 18.60
C ILE A 148 6.57 25.24 19.19
N LYS A 149 6.68 25.33 20.53
CA LYS A 149 7.28 26.52 21.18
C LYS A 149 8.77 26.64 20.89
N LEU A 150 9.47 25.54 20.71
CA LEU A 150 10.90 25.51 20.41
C LEU A 150 11.19 26.00 18.98
N GLU A 151 10.38 25.54 18.01
CA GLU A 151 10.53 25.90 16.58
C GLU A 151 9.14 26.19 15.96
N PRO A 152 8.57 27.39 16.23
CA PRO A 152 7.20 27.69 15.82
C PRO A 152 7.01 27.88 14.31
N GLU A 153 8.08 28.07 13.54
CA GLU A 153 8.06 28.13 12.08
C GLU A 153 7.91 26.77 11.40
N LYS A 154 8.22 25.69 12.11
CA LYS A 154 8.14 24.33 11.56
C LYS A 154 6.71 23.81 11.56
N SER A 155 6.24 23.42 10.38
CA SER A 155 4.86 22.93 10.19
C SER A 155 4.61 21.54 10.76
N GLU A 156 5.66 20.70 10.88
CA GLU A 156 5.56 19.32 11.34
C GLU A 156 4.98 19.20 12.75
N GLY A 157 5.31 20.16 13.65
CA GLY A 157 4.73 20.19 15.00
C GLY A 157 3.22 20.42 14.99
N TYR A 158 2.77 21.34 14.16
CA TYR A 158 1.34 21.60 13.99
C TYR A 158 0.61 20.43 13.34
N MET A 159 1.23 19.77 12.36
CA MET A 159 0.66 18.56 11.75
C MET A 159 0.54 17.43 12.78
N ALA A 160 1.57 17.22 13.59
CA ALA A 160 1.52 16.26 14.70
C ALA A 160 0.41 16.58 15.69
N LYS A 161 0.19 17.88 16.00
CA LYS A 161 -0.91 18.33 16.87
C LYS A 161 -2.28 18.10 16.24
N ALA A 162 -2.44 18.40 14.95
CA ALA A 162 -3.69 18.17 14.23
C ALA A 162 -4.03 16.67 14.17
N GLU A 163 -3.04 15.83 13.90
CA GLU A 163 -3.23 14.36 13.89
C GLU A 163 -3.63 13.86 15.29
N TYR A 164 -2.94 14.34 16.33
CA TYR A 164 -3.30 14.05 17.71
C TYR A 164 -4.76 14.40 18.02
N LEU A 165 -5.22 15.59 17.63
CA LEU A 165 -6.60 16.03 17.84
C LEU A 165 -7.60 15.15 17.07
N ALA A 166 -7.25 14.76 15.86
CA ALA A 166 -8.07 13.84 15.05
C ALA A 166 -8.18 12.45 15.72
N GLU A 167 -7.10 11.91 16.29
CA GLU A 167 -7.12 10.67 17.07
C GLU A 167 -8.03 10.75 18.30
N MET A 168 -8.07 11.91 18.94
CA MET A 168 -8.96 12.20 20.08
C MET A 168 -10.42 12.44 19.67
N GLY A 169 -10.72 12.51 18.35
CA GLY A 169 -12.04 12.83 17.84
C GLY A 169 -12.36 14.33 17.79
N ASP A 170 -11.41 15.19 18.12
CA ASP A 170 -11.54 16.66 17.91
C ASP A 170 -11.19 17.01 16.46
N TYR A 171 -12.05 16.57 15.55
CA TYR A 171 -11.88 16.79 14.10
C TYR A 171 -11.93 18.28 13.75
N LYS A 172 -12.68 19.07 14.52
CA LYS A 172 -12.80 20.50 14.28
C LYS A 172 -11.47 21.21 14.62
N GLY A 173 -10.90 20.94 15.78
CA GLY A 173 -9.60 21.48 16.17
C GLY A 173 -8.48 21.06 15.22
N ALA A 174 -8.52 19.81 14.70
CA ALA A 174 -7.57 19.35 13.71
C ALA A 174 -7.68 20.15 12.40
N LEU A 175 -8.89 20.39 11.89
CA LEU A 175 -9.11 21.20 10.69
C LEU A 175 -8.64 22.64 10.85
N GLU A 176 -8.97 23.31 11.97
CA GLU A 176 -8.56 24.67 12.25
C GLU A 176 -7.02 24.81 12.14
N ILE A 177 -6.26 23.84 12.66
CA ILE A 177 -4.80 23.86 12.54
C ILE A 177 -4.35 23.74 11.08
N TYR A 178 -4.93 22.81 10.28
CA TYR A 178 -4.56 22.68 8.87
C TYR A 178 -4.94 23.94 8.06
N GLU A 179 -6.12 24.53 8.30
CA GLU A 179 -6.55 25.76 7.65
C GLU A 179 -5.60 26.93 7.97
N ASP A 180 -5.15 27.03 9.22
CA ASP A 180 -4.19 28.05 9.62
C ASP A 180 -2.82 27.83 8.95
N ARG A 181 -2.42 26.57 8.74
CA ARG A 181 -1.17 26.27 8.00
C ARG A 181 -1.28 26.62 6.51
N VAL A 182 -2.43 26.39 5.87
CA VAL A 182 -2.66 26.81 4.48
C VAL A 182 -2.52 28.32 4.33
N LYS A 183 -2.97 29.10 5.33
CA LYS A 183 -2.93 30.58 5.32
C LYS A 183 -1.58 31.16 5.76
N ALA A 184 -0.71 30.38 6.38
CA ALA A 184 0.53 30.88 6.97
C ALA A 184 1.55 31.25 5.89
N GLU A 185 2.10 32.46 5.99
CA GLU A 185 3.25 32.87 5.19
C GLU A 185 4.49 32.04 5.55
N GLY A 186 5.26 31.61 4.53
CA GLY A 186 6.46 30.80 4.74
C GLY A 186 6.16 29.34 5.13
N ASN A 187 4.95 28.86 4.90
CA ASN A 187 4.63 27.44 5.04
C ASN A 187 5.54 26.60 4.13
N ASN A 188 6.24 25.63 4.72
CA ASN A 188 7.16 24.73 4.03
C ASN A 188 6.52 23.40 3.64
N VAL A 189 5.20 23.29 3.79
CA VAL A 189 4.42 22.10 3.43
C VAL A 189 3.58 22.41 2.20
N GLU A 190 3.65 21.53 1.23
CA GLU A 190 2.85 21.64 0.01
C GLU A 190 1.35 21.66 0.33
N GLU A 191 0.63 22.64 -0.20
CA GLU A 191 -0.79 22.85 0.10
C GLU A 191 -1.64 21.62 -0.25
N TYR A 192 -1.33 20.91 -1.35
CA TYR A 192 -2.04 19.68 -1.71
C TYR A 192 -2.01 18.63 -0.60
N TYR A 193 -0.88 18.57 0.13
CA TYR A 193 -0.74 17.64 1.25
C TYR A 193 -1.63 18.04 2.43
N LEU A 194 -1.71 19.33 2.75
CA LEU A 194 -2.58 19.81 3.81
C LEU A 194 -4.06 19.53 3.50
N TYR A 195 -4.48 19.79 2.26
CA TYR A 195 -5.85 19.47 1.84
C TYR A 195 -6.14 17.96 1.84
N MET A 196 -5.18 17.13 1.45
CA MET A 196 -5.30 15.68 1.59
C MET A 196 -5.52 15.28 3.06
N ARG A 197 -4.73 15.85 4.00
CA ARG A 197 -4.87 15.58 5.44
C ARG A 197 -6.23 16.03 5.98
N MET A 198 -6.76 17.18 5.51
CA MET A 198 -8.11 17.62 5.85
C MET A 198 -9.17 16.62 5.34
N GLY A 199 -8.98 16.06 4.15
CA GLY A 199 -9.80 14.97 3.60
C GLY A 199 -9.76 13.71 4.48
N ASP A 200 -8.57 13.31 4.95
CA ASP A 200 -8.40 12.17 5.88
C ASP A 200 -9.16 12.41 7.19
N VAL A 201 -9.03 13.61 7.78
CA VAL A 201 -9.72 13.99 9.01
C VAL A 201 -11.23 13.92 8.84
N MET A 202 -11.76 14.43 7.72
CA MET A 202 -13.20 14.37 7.44
C MET A 202 -13.69 12.94 7.16
N THR A 203 -12.87 12.11 6.54
CA THR A 203 -13.15 10.67 6.38
C THR A 203 -13.31 9.99 7.74
N ARG A 204 -12.39 10.23 8.67
CA ARG A 204 -12.48 9.70 10.05
C ARG A 204 -13.69 10.25 10.81
N ALA A 205 -14.07 11.49 10.54
CA ALA A 205 -15.27 12.11 11.11
C ALA A 205 -16.58 11.55 10.53
N GLY A 206 -16.53 10.70 9.48
CA GLY A 206 -17.69 10.20 8.76
C GLY A 206 -18.37 11.24 7.87
N LYS A 207 -17.73 12.38 7.62
CA LYS A 207 -18.24 13.48 6.81
C LYS A 207 -17.73 13.35 5.37
N ILE A 208 -18.28 12.40 4.67
CA ILE A 208 -17.78 11.93 3.37
C ILE A 208 -17.81 13.03 2.29
N ASP A 209 -18.86 13.84 2.23
CA ASP A 209 -18.95 14.91 1.23
C ASP A 209 -17.90 16.02 1.48
N GLU A 210 -17.63 16.35 2.74
CA GLU A 210 -16.56 17.28 3.11
C GLU A 210 -15.17 16.68 2.78
N ALA A 211 -14.98 15.37 3.02
CA ALA A 211 -13.75 14.66 2.65
C ALA A 211 -13.50 14.71 1.14
N ILE A 212 -14.53 14.42 0.33
CA ILE A 212 -14.48 14.50 -1.13
C ILE A 212 -14.13 15.92 -1.59
N HIS A 213 -14.70 16.94 -0.94
CA HIS A 213 -14.38 18.33 -1.24
C HIS A 213 -12.90 18.65 -1.06
N TYR A 214 -12.32 18.29 0.08
CA TYR A 214 -10.90 18.53 0.35
C TYR A 214 -9.96 17.72 -0.56
N TYR A 215 -10.27 16.45 -0.82
CA TYR A 215 -9.51 15.65 -1.78
C TYR A 215 -9.57 16.24 -3.19
N ASN A 216 -10.73 16.76 -3.64
CA ASN A 216 -10.83 17.42 -4.93
C ASN A 216 -9.95 18.67 -5.00
N ILE A 217 -9.84 19.45 -3.93
CA ILE A 217 -8.89 20.58 -3.90
C ILE A 217 -7.46 20.04 -4.02
N SER A 218 -7.10 19.04 -3.24
CA SER A 218 -5.76 18.44 -3.22
C SER A 218 -5.30 17.96 -4.61
N ILE A 219 -6.16 17.27 -5.37
CA ILE A 219 -5.80 16.72 -6.70
C ILE A 219 -5.76 17.75 -7.84
N ASN A 220 -6.16 18.98 -7.59
CA ASN A 220 -6.14 20.06 -8.58
C ASN A 220 -4.80 20.82 -8.62
N TYR A 221 -3.85 20.50 -7.75
CA TYR A 221 -2.50 21.03 -7.82
C TYR A 221 -1.68 20.29 -8.89
N GLU A 222 -0.80 21.02 -9.59
CA GLU A 222 -0.06 20.49 -10.75
C GLU A 222 0.86 19.32 -10.38
N ASP A 223 1.53 19.43 -9.24
CA ASP A 223 2.51 18.45 -8.76
C ASP A 223 1.96 17.45 -7.73
N THR A 224 0.64 17.22 -7.74
CA THR A 224 0.02 16.28 -6.80
C THR A 224 0.56 14.86 -7.01
N PRO A 225 1.14 14.24 -5.97
CA PRO A 225 1.66 12.87 -6.05
C PRO A 225 0.57 11.82 -6.28
N ASP A 226 0.94 10.74 -6.98
CA ASP A 226 0.03 9.65 -7.32
C ASP A 226 -0.70 9.02 -6.14
N TYR A 227 -0.04 8.92 -4.98
CA TYR A 227 -0.65 8.29 -3.80
C TYR A 227 -1.90 9.03 -3.31
N ILE A 228 -2.03 10.33 -3.60
CA ILE A 228 -3.23 11.11 -3.23
C ILE A 228 -4.41 10.69 -4.10
N PHE A 229 -4.20 10.47 -5.40
CA PHE A 229 -5.24 9.92 -6.28
C PHE A 229 -5.66 8.51 -5.83
N GLU A 230 -4.70 7.70 -5.36
CA GLU A 230 -4.99 6.36 -4.84
C GLU A 230 -5.77 6.40 -3.52
N ASN A 231 -5.43 7.30 -2.60
CA ASN A 231 -6.16 7.49 -1.35
C ASN A 231 -7.60 7.95 -1.64
N PHE A 232 -7.74 8.92 -2.53
CA PHE A 232 -9.05 9.42 -2.92
C PHE A 232 -9.90 8.34 -3.61
N TYR A 233 -9.30 7.56 -4.54
CA TYR A 233 -9.99 6.41 -5.14
C TYR A 233 -10.45 5.40 -4.07
N SER A 234 -9.62 5.13 -3.09
CA SER A 234 -9.94 4.19 -2.01
C SER A 234 -11.14 4.65 -1.18
N LEU A 235 -11.25 5.94 -0.91
CA LEU A 235 -12.42 6.53 -0.28
C LEU A 235 -13.66 6.38 -1.16
N LEU A 236 -13.58 6.83 -2.43
CA LEU A 236 -14.71 6.85 -3.34
C LEU A 236 -15.28 5.45 -3.61
N ILE A 237 -14.40 4.45 -3.76
CA ILE A 237 -14.84 3.07 -4.02
C ILE A 237 -15.50 2.45 -2.78
N SER A 238 -14.99 2.71 -1.56
CA SER A 238 -15.61 2.24 -0.32
C SER A 238 -17.00 2.82 -0.10
N GLU A 239 -17.21 4.07 -0.50
CA GLU A 239 -18.48 4.79 -0.39
C GLU A 239 -19.38 4.64 -1.63
N LYS A 240 -18.93 3.86 -2.63
CA LYS A 240 -19.65 3.61 -3.90
C LYS A 240 -20.00 4.89 -4.68
N ARG A 241 -19.13 5.89 -4.58
CA ARG A 241 -19.28 7.21 -5.23
C ARG A 241 -18.75 7.11 -6.68
N TYR A 242 -19.47 6.37 -7.52
CA TYR A 242 -19.01 5.99 -8.87
C TYR A 242 -18.89 7.17 -9.84
N ASP A 243 -19.76 8.16 -9.74
CA ASP A 243 -19.72 9.36 -10.57
C ASP A 243 -18.45 10.20 -10.28
N GLU A 244 -18.07 10.30 -9.01
CA GLU A 244 -16.85 10.97 -8.59
C GLU A 244 -15.58 10.19 -8.99
N ILE A 245 -15.65 8.86 -9.08
CA ILE A 245 -14.54 8.06 -9.62
C ILE A 245 -14.33 8.37 -11.10
N GLU A 246 -15.39 8.54 -11.89
CA GLU A 246 -15.25 8.94 -13.30
C GLU A 246 -14.57 10.31 -13.43
N LEU A 247 -14.91 11.28 -12.60
CA LEU A 247 -14.26 12.59 -12.55
C LEU A 247 -12.79 12.47 -12.12
N LEU A 248 -12.50 11.65 -11.10
CA LEU A 248 -11.15 11.39 -10.63
C LEU A 248 -10.28 10.83 -11.75
N ILE A 249 -10.77 9.85 -12.53
CA ILE A 249 -10.06 9.27 -13.67
C ILE A 249 -9.74 10.34 -14.73
N VAL A 250 -10.68 11.22 -15.02
CA VAL A 250 -10.50 12.32 -15.99
C VAL A 250 -9.43 13.30 -15.49
N ASN A 251 -9.51 13.71 -14.22
CA ASN A 251 -8.55 14.64 -13.62
C ASN A 251 -7.15 14.02 -13.58
N TYR A 252 -7.02 12.78 -13.16
CA TYR A 252 -5.74 12.09 -13.11
C TYR A 252 -5.10 11.90 -14.49
N LYS A 253 -5.90 11.59 -15.51
CA LYS A 253 -5.43 11.50 -16.89
C LYS A 253 -4.86 12.82 -17.41
N ASN A 254 -5.38 13.95 -16.95
CA ASN A 254 -5.00 15.29 -17.38
C ASN A 254 -3.83 15.86 -16.56
N SER A 255 -3.48 15.26 -15.41
CA SER A 255 -2.33 15.67 -14.61
C SER A 255 -1.02 15.36 -15.34
N SER A 256 0.06 16.10 -15.01
CA SER A 256 1.36 15.99 -15.66
C SER A 256 1.98 14.61 -15.62
N ASP A 257 1.84 13.92 -14.49
CA ASP A 257 2.38 12.56 -14.24
C ASP A 257 1.37 11.44 -14.53
N GLY A 258 0.09 11.75 -14.61
CA GLY A 258 -1.00 10.77 -14.64
C GLY A 258 -1.15 9.97 -15.93
N ARG A 259 -0.40 10.30 -17.00
CA ARG A 259 -0.63 9.76 -18.37
C ARG A 259 -0.62 8.23 -18.49
N LYS A 260 0.00 7.51 -17.56
CA LYS A 260 0.01 6.04 -17.55
C LYS A 260 -0.67 5.46 -16.31
N LYS A 261 -0.54 6.13 -15.17
CA LYS A 261 -0.95 5.60 -13.87
C LYS A 261 -2.47 5.63 -13.67
N TYR A 262 -3.19 6.59 -14.29
CA TYR A 262 -4.66 6.59 -14.26
C TYR A 262 -5.27 5.27 -14.80
N LEU A 263 -4.56 4.55 -15.67
CA LEU A 263 -5.03 3.26 -16.21
C LEU A 263 -5.18 2.20 -15.11
N ASP A 264 -4.43 2.29 -14.03
CA ASP A 264 -4.56 1.35 -12.91
C ASP A 264 -5.89 1.58 -12.16
N ILE A 265 -6.25 2.85 -11.92
CA ILE A 265 -7.54 3.22 -11.32
C ILE A 265 -8.69 2.87 -12.28
N GLU A 266 -8.57 3.25 -13.57
CA GLU A 266 -9.59 2.96 -14.58
C GLU A 266 -9.83 1.45 -14.73
N GLY A 267 -8.77 0.66 -14.70
CA GLY A 267 -8.85 -0.80 -14.78
C GLY A 267 -9.57 -1.42 -13.56
N ARG A 268 -9.18 -1.03 -12.36
CA ARG A 268 -9.82 -1.51 -11.11
C ARG A 268 -11.29 -1.12 -11.05
N PHE A 269 -11.59 0.14 -11.38
CA PHE A 269 -12.96 0.62 -11.41
C PHE A 269 -13.82 -0.12 -12.44
N SER A 270 -13.28 -0.35 -13.66
CA SER A 270 -13.98 -1.11 -14.70
C SER A 270 -14.35 -2.53 -14.27
N LEU A 271 -13.46 -3.18 -13.49
CA LEU A 271 -13.73 -4.51 -12.93
C LEU A 271 -14.79 -4.47 -11.82
N GLU A 272 -14.77 -3.45 -10.98
CA GLU A 272 -15.75 -3.26 -9.91
C GLU A 272 -17.17 -3.11 -10.48
N ILE A 273 -17.34 -2.27 -11.51
CA ILE A 273 -18.65 -2.09 -12.18
C ILE A 273 -18.95 -3.18 -13.22
N LYS A 274 -18.07 -4.17 -13.36
CA LYS A 274 -18.15 -5.28 -14.33
C LYS A 274 -18.25 -4.82 -15.81
N ASP A 275 -17.69 -3.66 -16.12
CA ASP A 275 -17.50 -3.22 -17.52
C ASP A 275 -16.24 -3.89 -18.11
N PHE A 276 -16.38 -5.16 -18.47
CA PHE A 276 -15.28 -5.95 -19.03
C PHE A 276 -14.75 -5.37 -20.35
N LYS A 277 -15.61 -4.74 -21.16
CA LYS A 277 -15.15 -4.12 -22.41
C LYS A 277 -14.22 -2.92 -22.14
N ARG A 278 -14.52 -2.13 -21.12
CA ARG A 278 -13.64 -1.04 -20.67
C ARG A 278 -12.34 -1.59 -20.10
N ALA A 279 -12.41 -2.63 -19.25
CA ALA A 279 -11.24 -3.30 -18.70
C ALA A 279 -10.31 -3.86 -19.79
N GLU A 280 -10.87 -4.48 -20.86
CA GLU A 280 -10.10 -4.95 -22.01
C GLU A 280 -9.36 -3.80 -22.71
N ARG A 281 -10.04 -2.68 -22.99
CA ARG A 281 -9.41 -1.48 -23.60
C ARG A 281 -8.29 -0.90 -22.72
N VAL A 282 -8.44 -0.95 -21.40
CA VAL A 282 -7.38 -0.52 -20.48
C VAL A 282 -6.16 -1.44 -20.60
N CYS A 283 -6.36 -2.77 -20.62
CA CYS A 283 -5.28 -3.72 -20.80
C CYS A 283 -4.57 -3.56 -22.15
N GLU A 284 -5.32 -3.31 -23.23
CA GLU A 284 -4.76 -3.04 -24.56
C GLU A 284 -3.87 -1.79 -24.54
N LYS A 285 -4.32 -0.71 -23.90
CA LYS A 285 -3.52 0.51 -23.73
C LYS A 285 -2.25 0.26 -22.92
N LEU A 286 -2.33 -0.51 -21.82
CA LEU A 286 -1.16 -0.87 -21.01
C LEU A 286 -0.13 -1.65 -21.82
N ILE A 287 -0.58 -2.62 -22.63
CA ILE A 287 0.28 -3.42 -23.53
C ILE A 287 0.90 -2.51 -24.61
N MET A 288 0.11 -1.61 -25.22
CA MET A 288 0.59 -0.70 -26.26
C MET A 288 1.64 0.28 -25.72
N LEU A 289 1.45 0.79 -24.51
CA LEU A 289 2.39 1.74 -23.86
C LEU A 289 3.68 1.08 -23.37
N SER A 290 3.63 -0.21 -23.05
CA SER A 290 4.79 -0.94 -22.53
C SER A 290 4.70 -2.42 -22.96
N PRO A 291 4.99 -2.73 -24.26
CA PRO A 291 4.81 -4.07 -24.83
C PRO A 291 5.67 -5.15 -24.16
N GLU A 292 6.82 -4.77 -23.61
CA GLU A 292 7.75 -5.69 -22.92
C GLU A 292 7.43 -5.86 -21.43
N ASN A 293 6.43 -5.13 -20.91
CA ASN A 293 6.02 -5.27 -19.52
C ASN A 293 4.97 -6.39 -19.40
N PRO A 294 5.24 -7.48 -18.67
CA PRO A 294 4.32 -8.62 -18.54
C PRO A 294 3.01 -8.25 -17.81
N ARG A 295 2.99 -7.14 -17.07
CA ARG A 295 1.83 -6.70 -16.26
C ARG A 295 0.56 -6.52 -17.10
N GLY A 296 0.67 -5.88 -18.28
CA GLY A 296 -0.48 -5.68 -19.17
C GLY A 296 -1.11 -7.01 -19.61
N TYR A 297 -0.29 -7.99 -19.92
CA TYR A 297 -0.75 -9.33 -20.33
C TYR A 297 -1.36 -10.11 -19.16
N PHE A 298 -0.79 -10.04 -17.96
CA PHE A 298 -1.39 -10.64 -16.76
C PHE A 298 -2.75 -10.03 -16.44
N ASN A 299 -2.88 -8.71 -16.54
CA ASN A 299 -4.15 -8.03 -16.32
C ASN A 299 -5.20 -8.46 -17.35
N TYR A 300 -4.80 -8.56 -18.61
CA TYR A 300 -5.72 -9.04 -19.67
C TYR A 300 -6.16 -10.47 -19.42
N ALA A 301 -5.24 -11.37 -19.06
CA ALA A 301 -5.55 -12.74 -18.69
C ALA A 301 -6.58 -12.79 -17.53
N TYR A 302 -6.43 -11.92 -16.54
CA TYR A 302 -7.36 -11.82 -15.42
C TYR A 302 -8.76 -11.36 -15.86
N VAL A 303 -8.85 -10.36 -16.75
CA VAL A 303 -10.13 -9.91 -17.33
C VAL A 303 -10.83 -11.06 -18.10
N MET A 304 -10.07 -11.84 -18.88
CA MET A 304 -10.60 -13.02 -19.59
C MET A 304 -11.06 -14.13 -18.63
N GLU A 305 -10.33 -14.34 -17.53
CA GLU A 305 -10.70 -15.27 -16.46
C GLU A 305 -12.05 -14.93 -15.83
N LEU A 306 -12.26 -13.62 -15.51
CA LEU A 306 -13.54 -13.13 -14.95
C LEU A 306 -14.73 -13.29 -15.93
N GLN A 307 -14.47 -13.27 -17.23
CA GLN A 307 -15.46 -13.52 -18.26
C GLN A 307 -15.65 -15.02 -18.59
N HIS A 308 -15.00 -15.92 -17.86
CA HIS A 308 -14.96 -17.36 -18.11
C HIS A 308 -14.35 -17.76 -19.46
N LYS A 309 -13.59 -16.88 -20.11
CA LYS A 309 -12.85 -17.10 -21.35
C LYS A 309 -11.46 -17.69 -21.05
N TYR A 310 -11.44 -18.89 -20.49
CA TYR A 310 -10.21 -19.49 -19.93
C TYR A 310 -9.13 -19.80 -20.95
N ASP A 311 -9.50 -20.10 -22.21
CA ASP A 311 -8.53 -20.37 -23.28
C ASP A 311 -7.81 -19.10 -23.68
N GLU A 312 -8.53 -18.00 -23.86
CA GLU A 312 -7.96 -16.68 -24.12
C GLU A 312 -7.09 -16.22 -22.95
N ALA A 313 -7.52 -16.46 -21.70
CA ALA A 313 -6.71 -16.18 -20.53
C ALA A 313 -5.36 -16.91 -20.54
N LEU A 314 -5.34 -18.18 -20.93
CA LEU A 314 -4.09 -18.97 -21.06
C LEU A 314 -3.18 -18.44 -22.18
N ASP A 315 -3.73 -17.95 -23.29
CA ASP A 315 -2.97 -17.35 -24.38
C ASP A 315 -2.27 -16.05 -23.91
N TYR A 316 -2.94 -15.24 -23.09
CA TYR A 316 -2.32 -14.04 -22.53
C TYR A 316 -1.25 -14.36 -21.48
N ILE A 317 -1.41 -15.43 -20.67
CA ILE A 317 -0.33 -15.92 -19.80
C ILE A 317 0.88 -16.40 -20.61
N TYR A 318 0.64 -17.07 -21.74
CA TYR A 318 1.72 -17.45 -22.65
C TYR A 318 2.44 -16.23 -23.24
N LYS A 319 1.70 -15.18 -23.66
CA LYS A 319 2.31 -13.92 -24.11
C LYS A 319 3.13 -13.27 -22.99
N ALA A 320 2.62 -13.25 -21.76
CA ALA A 320 3.34 -12.70 -20.60
C ALA A 320 4.68 -13.43 -20.34
N SER A 321 4.74 -14.74 -20.61
CA SER A 321 5.97 -15.55 -20.38
C SER A 321 7.15 -15.15 -21.29
N ASN A 322 6.89 -14.42 -22.38
CA ASN A 322 7.96 -13.92 -23.24
C ASN A 322 8.69 -12.70 -22.66
N TYR A 323 8.16 -12.10 -21.60
CA TYR A 323 8.63 -10.83 -21.02
C TYR A 323 8.95 -10.92 -19.52
N THR A 324 9.06 -12.14 -18.98
CA THR A 324 9.43 -12.35 -17.58
C THR A 324 10.15 -13.68 -17.39
N ASP A 325 11.18 -13.65 -16.55
CA ASP A 325 11.91 -14.85 -16.10
C ASP A 325 11.29 -15.51 -14.86
N ASP A 326 10.18 -14.96 -14.35
CA ASP A 326 9.47 -15.49 -13.19
C ASP A 326 8.61 -16.70 -13.58
N VAL A 327 9.30 -17.83 -13.77
CA VAL A 327 8.69 -19.11 -14.16
C VAL A 327 7.62 -19.58 -13.15
N GLU A 328 7.84 -19.33 -11.85
CA GLU A 328 6.90 -19.75 -10.82
C GLU A 328 5.59 -18.96 -10.89
N LYS A 329 5.65 -17.66 -11.15
CA LYS A 329 4.47 -16.82 -11.33
C LYS A 329 3.63 -17.26 -12.55
N ILE A 330 4.29 -17.53 -13.67
CA ILE A 330 3.64 -18.05 -14.88
C ILE A 330 2.95 -19.40 -14.59
N LYS A 331 3.66 -20.32 -13.95
CA LYS A 331 3.16 -21.66 -13.61
C LYS A 331 1.97 -21.58 -12.64
N ALA A 332 2.04 -20.72 -11.63
CA ALA A 332 0.96 -20.49 -10.68
C ALA A 332 -0.29 -19.93 -11.37
N ALA A 333 -0.15 -18.90 -12.22
CA ALA A 333 -1.26 -18.32 -12.98
C ALA A 333 -1.92 -19.36 -13.91
N ARG A 334 -1.12 -20.10 -14.68
CA ARG A 334 -1.59 -21.17 -15.56
C ARG A 334 -2.37 -22.25 -14.79
N ASN A 335 -1.82 -22.75 -13.69
CA ASN A 335 -2.46 -23.80 -12.88
C ASN A 335 -3.79 -23.32 -12.30
N ARG A 336 -3.86 -22.07 -11.82
CA ARG A 336 -5.09 -21.44 -11.34
C ARG A 336 -6.16 -21.43 -12.43
N ILE A 337 -5.85 -20.91 -13.62
CA ILE A 337 -6.79 -20.80 -14.74
C ILE A 337 -7.26 -22.19 -15.19
N MET A 338 -6.37 -23.16 -15.30
CA MET A 338 -6.72 -24.55 -15.64
C MET A 338 -7.66 -25.18 -14.62
N SER A 339 -7.45 -24.94 -13.34
CA SER A 339 -8.32 -25.40 -12.25
C SER A 339 -9.73 -24.79 -12.36
N LEU A 340 -9.80 -23.49 -12.59
CA LEU A 340 -11.06 -22.77 -12.78
C LEU A 340 -11.81 -23.26 -14.02
N LYS A 341 -11.13 -23.45 -15.14
CA LYS A 341 -11.71 -24.01 -16.38
C LYS A 341 -12.35 -25.36 -16.12
N ARG A 342 -11.65 -26.28 -15.44
CA ARG A 342 -12.17 -27.62 -15.09
C ARG A 342 -13.39 -27.52 -14.15
N ARG A 343 -13.35 -26.64 -13.17
CA ARG A 343 -14.47 -26.42 -12.23
C ARG A 343 -15.69 -25.89 -12.97
N TYR A 344 -15.52 -24.87 -13.78
CA TYR A 344 -16.59 -24.27 -14.58
C TYR A 344 -17.24 -25.25 -15.52
N GLY A 345 -16.43 -26.07 -16.26
CA GLY A 345 -16.93 -27.09 -17.13
C GLY A 345 -17.77 -28.16 -16.41
N ARG A 346 -17.38 -28.54 -15.17
CA ARG A 346 -18.19 -29.45 -14.33
C ARG A 346 -19.51 -28.83 -13.91
N LEU A 347 -19.50 -27.59 -13.50
CA LEU A 347 -20.71 -26.87 -13.08
C LEU A 347 -21.69 -26.69 -14.24
N LYS A 348 -21.20 -26.31 -15.42
CA LYS A 348 -22.01 -26.16 -16.64
C LYS A 348 -22.69 -27.48 -17.05
N LYS A 349 -21.94 -28.58 -17.05
CA LYS A 349 -22.50 -29.91 -17.32
C LYS A 349 -23.57 -30.34 -16.32
N ALA A 350 -23.34 -30.01 -15.02
CA ALA A 350 -24.33 -30.34 -13.97
C ALA A 350 -25.60 -29.48 -14.12
N GLU A 351 -25.48 -28.23 -14.51
CA GLU A 351 -26.62 -27.33 -14.77
C GLU A 351 -27.42 -27.80 -16.02
N GLU A 352 -26.73 -28.14 -17.10
CA GLU A 352 -27.37 -28.67 -18.31
C GLU A 352 -28.15 -29.97 -18.03
N LYS A 353 -27.57 -30.86 -17.18
CA LYS A 353 -28.25 -32.10 -16.76
C LYS A 353 -29.51 -31.78 -15.94
N ARG A 354 -29.44 -30.85 -14.98
CA ARG A 354 -30.59 -30.42 -14.19
C ARG A 354 -31.69 -29.81 -15.04
N LYS A 355 -31.34 -28.98 -16.04
CA LYS A 355 -32.31 -28.40 -16.97
C LYS A 355 -33.00 -29.48 -17.81
N LYS A 356 -32.28 -30.49 -18.28
CA LYS A 356 -32.88 -31.64 -19.01
C LYS A 356 -33.83 -32.43 -18.13
N GLU A 357 -33.41 -32.78 -16.91
CA GLU A 357 -34.26 -33.50 -15.95
C GLU A 357 -35.52 -32.70 -15.56
N ALA A 358 -35.42 -31.38 -15.44
CA ALA A 358 -36.59 -30.51 -15.18
C ALA A 358 -37.56 -30.51 -16.38
N MET A 359 -37.03 -30.38 -17.61
CA MET A 359 -37.87 -30.39 -18.81
C MET A 359 -38.54 -31.76 -19.04
N GLU A 360 -37.86 -32.87 -18.70
CA GLU A 360 -38.44 -34.22 -18.78
C GLU A 360 -39.59 -34.38 -17.78
N LYS A 361 -39.41 -33.94 -16.52
CA LYS A 361 -40.47 -33.97 -15.51
C LYS A 361 -41.67 -33.10 -15.89
N GLU A 362 -41.42 -31.92 -16.47
CA GLU A 362 -42.51 -31.05 -16.92
C GLU A 362 -43.31 -31.68 -18.04
N LYS A 363 -42.66 -32.39 -19.00
CA LYS A 363 -43.34 -33.17 -20.03
C LYS A 363 -44.16 -34.33 -19.46
N GLU A 364 -43.59 -35.07 -18.48
CA GLU A 364 -44.29 -36.17 -17.81
C GLU A 364 -45.52 -35.66 -17.05
N ASN A 365 -45.44 -34.53 -16.35
CA ASN A 365 -46.57 -33.92 -15.66
C ASN A 365 -47.65 -33.46 -16.62
N ASN A 366 -47.29 -32.85 -17.75
CA ASN A 366 -48.27 -32.42 -18.77
C ASN A 366 -48.98 -33.63 -19.42
N LEU A 367 -48.24 -34.70 -19.71
CA LEU A 367 -48.82 -35.93 -20.23
C LEU A 367 -49.82 -36.55 -19.24
N GLN A 368 -49.48 -36.55 -17.93
CA GLN A 368 -50.34 -37.06 -16.88
C GLN A 368 -51.63 -36.20 -16.78
N LEU A 369 -51.54 -34.87 -16.88
CA LEU A 369 -52.69 -33.98 -16.87
C LEU A 369 -53.59 -34.22 -18.06
N GLU A 370 -53.05 -34.43 -19.28
CA GLU A 370 -53.81 -34.77 -20.48
C GLU A 370 -54.55 -36.10 -20.29
N GLN A 371 -53.90 -37.14 -19.74
CA GLN A 371 -54.54 -38.43 -19.46
C GLN A 371 -55.62 -38.33 -18.37
N ASP A 372 -55.42 -37.55 -17.34
CA ASP A 372 -56.42 -37.32 -16.28
C ASP A 372 -57.65 -36.56 -16.81
N GLU A 373 -57.44 -35.57 -17.72
CA GLU A 373 -58.53 -34.91 -18.43
C GLU A 373 -59.33 -35.84 -19.36
N GLU A 374 -58.66 -36.67 -20.16
CA GLU A 374 -59.31 -37.67 -21.02
C GLU A 374 -60.12 -38.68 -20.17
N THR A 375 -59.57 -39.12 -19.06
CA THR A 375 -60.26 -40.04 -18.14
C THR A 375 -61.51 -39.42 -17.53
N SER A 376 -61.41 -38.14 -17.10
CA SER A 376 -62.50 -37.37 -16.52
C SER A 376 -63.63 -37.13 -17.53
N ILE A 377 -63.31 -36.83 -18.83
CA ILE A 377 -64.29 -36.70 -19.93
C ILE A 377 -64.96 -38.03 -20.22
N ALA A 378 -64.22 -39.14 -20.23
CA ALA A 378 -64.77 -40.49 -20.44
C ALA A 378 -65.79 -40.85 -19.33
N ASP A 379 -65.48 -40.56 -18.07
CA ASP A 379 -66.33 -40.84 -16.94
C ASP A 379 -67.63 -40.02 -17.01
N VAL A 380 -67.57 -38.76 -17.39
CA VAL A 380 -68.77 -37.89 -17.58
C VAL A 380 -69.65 -38.40 -18.69
N LEU A 381 -69.10 -38.89 -19.81
CA LEU A 381 -69.83 -39.46 -20.94
C LEU A 381 -70.47 -40.81 -20.58
N PHE A 382 -69.84 -41.63 -19.75
CA PHE A 382 -70.40 -42.89 -19.26
C PHE A 382 -71.54 -42.72 -18.24
N GLU A 383 -71.48 -41.74 -17.35
CA GLU A 383 -72.55 -41.41 -16.39
C GLU A 383 -73.78 -40.85 -17.12
N GLY A 384 -73.59 -40.05 -18.19
CA GLY A 384 -74.67 -39.53 -19.03
C GLY A 384 -75.46 -40.63 -19.75
N LYS A 385 -74.86 -41.77 -20.07
CA LYS A 385 -75.54 -42.92 -20.70
C LYS A 385 -76.29 -43.85 -19.73
N ARG A 386 -76.09 -43.71 -18.43
CA ARG A 386 -76.84 -44.46 -17.39
C ARG A 386 -78.10 -43.75 -16.91
N ARG A 387 -78.31 -42.48 -17.31
CA ARG A 387 -79.51 -41.69 -16.95
C ARG A 387 -80.48 -41.46 -18.10
N SER A 388 -80.26 -42.05 -19.24
CA SER A 388 -81.22 -42.13 -20.37
C SER A 388 -81.72 -43.59 -20.51
#